data_b4ea400379cd6fce00ecac1556e10a23
#
_entry.id   b4ea400379cd6fce00ecac1556e10a23
#
_cell.length_a   1.000
_cell.length_b   1.000
_cell.length_c   1.000
_cell.angle_alpha   90.00
_cell.angle_beta   90.00
_cell.angle_gamma   90.00
#
_symmetry.space_group_name_H-M   'P 1'
#
loop_
_entity.id
_entity.type
_entity.pdbx_description
1 polymer ?
#
loop_
_entity_poly.entity_id
_entity_poly.type
_entity_poly.pdbx_seq_one_letter_code
_entity_poly.pdbx_strand_id
1 'polypeptide(L)'
;MYTKIQVVFDAAEPEKLAEFWGLALGYVVEPPPEGFESWEDLARSAGIPEDEWGAVSSRVDPAGEGPRLYFQRVPEGKTAKNRVHLDVRVAGREVRGEARKRLVSEHVERLVQAGASLAWRTDNVRGSSVTLYDPEGNEFCVTLFPA
;
A
#
# COMPACT_ATOMS: atom_id res chain seq x y z
N MET A 1 8.34 10.82 23.32
CA MET A 1 8.97 10.14 22.17
C MET A 1 8.07 8.97 21.76
N TYR A 2 7.80 8.78 20.49
CA TYR A 2 7.06 7.62 19.98
C TYR A 2 7.98 6.78 19.08
N THR A 3 7.74 5.48 19.05
CA THR A 3 8.47 4.56 18.18
C THR A 3 7.80 4.53 16.81
N LYS A 4 8.58 4.70 15.75
CA LYS A 4 8.09 4.59 14.38
C LYS A 4 7.82 3.12 14.04
N ILE A 5 6.81 2.89 13.21
CA ILE A 5 6.50 1.57 12.66
C ILE A 5 6.86 1.51 11.17
N GLN A 6 7.07 0.31 10.68
CA GLN A 6 7.11 -0.04 9.26
C GLN A 6 6.01 -1.07 9.00
N VAL A 7 5.36 -0.98 7.87
CA VAL A 7 4.40 -2.01 7.43
C VAL A 7 5.12 -2.94 6.46
N VAL A 8 5.06 -4.24 6.71
CA VAL A 8 5.67 -5.26 5.86
C VAL A 8 4.57 -6.08 5.21
N PHE A 9 4.66 -6.23 3.89
CA PHE A 9 3.81 -7.10 3.10
C PHE A 9 4.61 -8.34 2.67
N ASP A 10 4.10 -9.51 2.97
CA ASP A 10 4.54 -10.73 2.31
C ASP A 10 3.91 -10.80 0.91
N ALA A 11 4.70 -11.08 -0.09
CA ALA A 11 4.31 -10.98 -1.50
C ALA A 11 4.87 -12.11 -2.35
N ALA A 12 4.15 -12.46 -3.41
CA ALA A 12 4.69 -13.28 -4.49
C ALA A 12 5.54 -12.43 -5.45
N GLU A 13 5.09 -11.21 -5.75
CA GLU A 13 5.75 -10.28 -6.66
C GLU A 13 5.92 -8.89 -5.98
N PRO A 14 6.98 -8.72 -5.15
CA PRO A 14 7.17 -7.53 -4.31
C PRO A 14 7.06 -6.19 -5.05
N GLU A 15 7.70 -6.06 -6.21
CA GLU A 15 7.68 -4.81 -6.98
C GLU A 15 6.28 -4.47 -7.49
N LYS A 16 5.55 -5.43 -8.06
CA LYS A 16 4.19 -5.20 -8.55
C LYS A 16 3.23 -4.81 -7.43
N LEU A 17 3.34 -5.47 -6.28
CA LEU A 17 2.53 -5.11 -5.12
C LEU A 17 2.92 -3.73 -4.57
N ALA A 18 4.20 -3.40 -4.59
CA ALA A 18 4.71 -2.09 -4.19
C ALA A 18 4.23 -0.97 -5.12
N GLU A 19 4.19 -1.19 -6.44
CA GLU A 19 3.62 -0.25 -7.42
C GLU A 19 2.15 0.05 -7.11
N PHE A 20 1.36 -0.98 -6.85
CA PHE A 20 -0.04 -0.82 -6.47
C PHE A 20 -0.20 0.03 -5.21
N TRP A 21 0.51 -0.30 -4.14
CA TRP A 21 0.42 0.43 -2.87
C TRP A 21 1.01 1.84 -2.95
N GLY A 22 2.03 2.05 -3.78
CA GLY A 22 2.55 3.38 -4.12
C GLY A 22 1.46 4.26 -4.73
N LEU A 23 0.73 3.74 -5.72
CA LEU A 23 -0.42 4.43 -6.33
C LEU A 23 -1.55 4.66 -5.33
N ALA A 24 -1.86 3.67 -4.48
CA ALA A 24 -2.95 3.75 -3.51
C ALA A 24 -2.74 4.86 -2.47
N LEU A 25 -1.50 5.10 -2.06
CA LEU A 25 -1.16 6.06 -1.00
C LEU A 25 -0.49 7.34 -1.49
N GLY A 26 -0.14 7.42 -2.79
CA GLY A 26 0.69 8.52 -3.30
C GLY A 26 2.14 8.42 -2.83
N TYR A 27 2.60 7.22 -2.51
CA TYR A 27 3.98 6.95 -2.09
C TYR A 27 4.90 6.80 -3.30
N VAL A 28 6.16 7.07 -3.08
CA VAL A 28 7.20 6.99 -4.12
C VAL A 28 8.17 5.83 -3.84
N VAL A 29 8.92 5.45 -4.87
CA VAL A 29 10.04 4.51 -4.70
C VAL A 29 11.02 5.11 -3.70
N GLU A 30 11.44 4.31 -2.72
CA GLU A 30 12.44 4.73 -1.76
C GLU A 30 13.78 4.97 -2.48
N PRO A 31 14.40 6.12 -2.34
CA PRO A 31 15.71 6.37 -2.93
C PRO A 31 16.76 5.44 -2.29
N PRO A 32 17.80 5.04 -3.02
CA PRO A 32 18.89 4.28 -2.45
C PRO A 32 19.59 5.09 -1.35
N PRO A 33 20.27 4.43 -0.40
CA PRO A 33 21.01 5.14 0.62
C PRO A 33 22.19 5.94 0.05
N GLU A 34 22.63 6.93 0.79
CA GLU A 34 23.76 7.78 0.40
C GLU A 34 25.00 6.95 0.00
N GLY A 35 25.60 7.30 -1.12
CA GLY A 35 26.76 6.61 -1.68
C GLY A 35 26.45 5.57 -2.75
N PHE A 36 25.16 5.33 -3.06
CA PHE A 36 24.74 4.43 -4.14
C PHE A 36 23.85 5.14 -5.13
N GLU A 37 24.01 4.86 -6.42
CA GLU A 37 23.18 5.43 -7.49
C GLU A 37 21.84 4.69 -7.64
N SER A 38 21.80 3.41 -7.26
CA SER A 38 20.62 2.56 -7.33
C SER A 38 20.61 1.48 -6.25
N TRP A 39 19.47 0.83 -6.05
CA TRP A 39 19.35 -0.34 -5.18
C TRP A 39 20.13 -1.53 -5.72
N GLU A 40 20.24 -1.66 -7.05
CA GLU A 40 21.05 -2.67 -7.72
C GLU A 40 22.55 -2.48 -7.44
N ASP A 41 23.02 -1.23 -7.39
CA ASP A 41 24.41 -0.92 -7.00
C ASP A 41 24.70 -1.32 -5.57
N LEU A 42 23.77 -1.05 -4.66
CA LEU A 42 23.86 -1.51 -3.28
C LEU A 42 23.88 -3.04 -3.21
N ALA A 43 22.96 -3.71 -3.90
CA ALA A 43 22.87 -5.18 -3.93
C ALA A 43 24.16 -5.80 -4.47
N ARG A 44 24.69 -5.26 -5.57
CA ARG A 44 25.95 -5.69 -6.16
C ARG A 44 27.12 -5.50 -5.20
N SER A 45 27.20 -4.36 -4.54
CA SER A 45 28.23 -4.05 -3.53
C SER A 45 28.13 -4.98 -2.31
N ALA A 46 26.93 -5.37 -1.94
CA ALA A 46 26.67 -6.31 -0.84
C ALA A 46 26.86 -7.79 -1.23
N GLY A 47 27.17 -8.08 -2.50
CA GLY A 47 27.33 -9.44 -3.00
C GLY A 47 26.04 -10.24 -3.11
N ILE A 48 24.89 -9.55 -3.23
CA ILE A 48 23.59 -10.20 -3.41
C ILE A 48 23.48 -10.68 -4.86
N PRO A 49 23.14 -11.97 -5.11
CA PRO A 49 22.95 -12.50 -6.47
C PRO A 49 21.85 -11.73 -7.23
N GLU A 50 22.00 -11.59 -8.55
CA GLU A 50 21.06 -10.82 -9.38
C GLU A 50 19.62 -11.38 -9.37
N ASP A 51 19.46 -12.69 -9.25
CA ASP A 51 18.16 -13.36 -9.15
C ASP A 51 17.43 -13.07 -7.82
N GLU A 52 18.14 -12.54 -6.83
CA GLU A 52 17.57 -12.11 -5.53
C GLU A 52 17.24 -10.61 -5.47
N TRP A 53 17.65 -9.80 -6.44
CA TRP A 53 17.42 -8.34 -6.38
C TRP A 53 15.94 -7.96 -6.37
N GLY A 54 15.09 -8.75 -7.03
CA GLY A 54 13.63 -8.58 -7.01
C GLY A 54 12.92 -9.21 -5.81
N ALA A 55 13.67 -9.75 -4.83
CA ALA A 55 13.08 -10.40 -3.66
C ALA A 55 12.45 -9.41 -2.67
N VAL A 56 12.80 -8.13 -2.77
CA VAL A 56 12.28 -7.06 -1.92
C VAL A 56 11.97 -5.80 -2.73
N SER A 57 11.06 -4.99 -2.21
CA SER A 57 10.79 -3.64 -2.70
C SER A 57 10.33 -2.73 -1.56
N SER A 58 10.32 -1.42 -1.76
CA SER A 58 9.84 -0.48 -0.76
C SER A 58 9.19 0.75 -1.37
N ARG A 59 8.30 1.37 -0.59
CA ARG A 59 7.68 2.66 -0.90
C ARG A 59 7.68 3.52 0.35
N VAL A 60 7.87 4.82 0.15
CA VAL A 60 7.92 5.80 1.24
C VAL A 60 7.00 6.98 0.94
N ASP A 61 6.46 7.54 1.99
CA ASP A 61 5.76 8.83 1.93
C ASP A 61 6.76 9.92 1.54
N PRO A 62 6.56 10.67 0.44
CA PRO A 62 7.46 11.75 0.05
C PRO A 62 7.56 12.88 1.08
N ALA A 63 6.56 13.03 1.97
CA ALA A 63 6.59 13.97 3.09
C ALA A 63 7.31 13.40 4.33
N GLY A 64 7.56 12.08 4.37
CA GLY A 64 8.22 11.43 5.50
C GLY A 64 7.38 11.30 6.78
N GLU A 65 6.07 11.53 6.68
CA GLU A 65 5.15 11.49 7.82
C GLU A 65 4.52 10.10 8.02
N GLY A 66 4.26 9.40 6.91
CA GLY A 66 3.67 8.06 6.93
C GLY A 66 4.70 6.94 7.18
N PRO A 67 4.23 5.72 7.51
CA PRO A 67 5.11 4.58 7.69
C PRO A 67 5.74 4.14 6.37
N ARG A 68 6.99 3.68 6.41
CA ARG A 68 7.61 2.98 5.30
C ARG A 68 6.84 1.70 5.00
N LEU A 69 6.59 1.40 3.73
CA LEU A 69 6.09 0.11 3.28
C LEU A 69 7.26 -0.72 2.74
N TYR A 70 7.33 -1.96 3.18
CA TYR A 70 8.32 -2.92 2.75
C TYR A 70 7.63 -4.18 2.23
N PHE A 71 8.08 -4.68 1.10
CA PHE A 71 7.50 -5.84 0.42
C PHE A 71 8.59 -6.89 0.28
N GLN A 72 8.32 -8.09 0.76
CA GLN A 72 9.28 -9.20 0.71
C GLN A 72 8.66 -10.43 0.08
N ARG A 73 9.44 -11.11 -0.77
CA ARG A 73 9.01 -12.36 -1.37
C ARG A 73 8.96 -13.45 -0.32
N VAL A 74 7.83 -14.16 -0.29
CA VAL A 74 7.64 -15.37 0.51
C VAL A 74 7.04 -16.47 -0.37
N PRO A 75 7.31 -17.75 -0.08
CA PRO A 75 6.74 -18.87 -0.83
C PRO A 75 5.26 -19.12 -0.50
N GLU A 76 4.79 -18.66 0.67
CA GLU A 76 3.43 -18.89 1.14
C GLU A 76 2.45 -17.94 0.43
N GLY A 77 1.37 -18.49 -0.11
CA GLY A 77 0.26 -17.72 -0.66
C GLY A 77 -0.73 -17.26 0.41
N LYS A 78 -1.54 -16.27 0.06
CA LYS A 78 -2.65 -15.78 0.89
C LYS A 78 -3.75 -16.83 0.99
N THR A 79 -4.09 -17.30 2.21
CA THR A 79 -5.10 -18.36 2.44
C THR A 79 -6.23 -17.94 3.36
N ALA A 80 -5.98 -17.08 4.33
CA ALA A 80 -6.97 -16.65 5.32
C ALA A 80 -7.20 -15.14 5.25
N LYS A 81 -8.32 -14.67 5.80
CA LYS A 81 -8.60 -13.24 5.94
C LYS A 81 -7.52 -12.56 6.76
N ASN A 82 -7.05 -11.39 6.32
CA ASN A 82 -6.12 -10.57 7.08
C ASN A 82 -6.67 -10.26 8.47
N ARG A 83 -5.83 -10.39 9.50
CA ARG A 83 -6.18 -10.00 10.88
C ARG A 83 -5.88 -8.53 11.15
N VAL A 84 -5.02 -7.93 10.34
CA VAL A 84 -4.75 -6.49 10.29
C VAL A 84 -4.99 -6.04 8.86
N HIS A 85 -5.75 -4.97 8.66
CA HIS A 85 -5.94 -4.35 7.34
C HIS A 85 -5.70 -2.85 7.43
N LEU A 86 -5.33 -2.26 6.31
CA LEU A 86 -5.10 -0.82 6.21
C LEU A 86 -6.38 -0.12 5.77
N ASP A 87 -6.65 1.04 6.36
CA ASP A 87 -7.70 1.96 5.95
C ASP A 87 -7.09 3.13 5.19
N VAL A 88 -7.33 3.19 3.88
CA VAL A 88 -6.91 4.30 3.03
C VAL A 88 -7.89 5.45 3.17
N ARG A 89 -7.41 6.60 3.62
CA ARG A 89 -8.19 7.82 3.83
C ARG A 89 -7.94 8.79 2.68
N VAL A 90 -8.88 8.87 1.75
CA VAL A 90 -8.73 9.66 0.53
C VAL A 90 -8.87 11.16 0.77
N ALA A 91 -9.59 11.56 1.82
CA ALA A 91 -9.84 12.96 2.12
C ALA A 91 -9.75 13.23 3.63
N GLY A 92 -9.29 14.41 3.96
CA GLY A 92 -9.33 14.91 5.34
C GLY A 92 -10.76 15.15 5.83
N ARG A 93 -10.88 15.50 7.11
CA ARG A 93 -12.19 15.72 7.77
C ARG A 93 -12.94 16.96 7.24
N GLU A 94 -12.22 17.86 6.58
CA GLU A 94 -12.77 19.09 5.97
C GLU A 94 -13.64 18.80 4.74
N VAL A 95 -13.38 17.70 4.03
CA VAL A 95 -14.16 17.28 2.86
C VAL A 95 -15.33 16.41 3.30
N ARG A 96 -16.56 16.84 3.01
CA ARG A 96 -17.79 16.19 3.48
C ARG A 96 -18.81 15.97 2.36
N GLY A 97 -19.84 15.20 2.66
CA GLY A 97 -20.99 14.99 1.79
C GLY A 97 -20.64 14.39 0.43
N GLU A 98 -21.29 14.87 -0.61
CA GLU A 98 -21.14 14.35 -1.97
C GLU A 98 -19.72 14.53 -2.54
N ALA A 99 -19.01 15.61 -2.16
CA ALA A 99 -17.62 15.82 -2.60
C ALA A 99 -16.72 14.69 -2.09
N ARG A 100 -16.89 14.28 -0.83
CA ARG A 100 -16.15 13.15 -0.24
C ARG A 100 -16.48 11.83 -0.90
N LYS A 101 -17.76 11.54 -1.12
CA LYS A 101 -18.21 10.32 -1.81
C LYS A 101 -17.61 10.22 -3.20
N ARG A 102 -17.58 11.34 -3.94
CA ARG A 102 -16.96 11.39 -5.26
C ARG A 102 -15.48 11.06 -5.22
N LEU A 103 -14.70 11.68 -4.32
CA LEU A 103 -13.27 11.38 -4.17
C LEU A 103 -13.00 9.91 -3.86
N VAL A 104 -13.81 9.32 -2.98
CA VAL A 104 -13.69 7.89 -2.67
C VAL A 104 -14.01 7.03 -3.88
N SER A 105 -15.07 7.34 -4.63
CA SER A 105 -15.44 6.58 -5.83
C SER A 105 -14.35 6.67 -6.89
N GLU A 106 -13.82 7.86 -7.17
CA GLU A 106 -12.75 8.08 -8.12
C GLU A 106 -11.46 7.33 -7.70
N HIS A 107 -11.17 7.32 -6.41
CA HIS A 107 -10.01 6.57 -5.90
C HIS A 107 -10.20 5.06 -6.04
N VAL A 108 -11.36 4.54 -5.67
CA VAL A 108 -11.70 3.12 -5.84
C VAL A 108 -11.60 2.70 -7.31
N GLU A 109 -12.11 3.51 -8.24
CA GLU A 109 -12.00 3.22 -9.68
C GLU A 109 -10.54 3.13 -10.14
N ARG A 110 -9.68 4.07 -9.69
CA ARG A 110 -8.24 4.02 -10.01
C ARG A 110 -7.58 2.75 -9.44
N LEU A 111 -7.94 2.36 -8.22
CA LEU A 111 -7.40 1.14 -7.61
C LEU A 111 -7.83 -0.13 -8.34
N VAL A 112 -9.09 -0.19 -8.77
CA VAL A 112 -9.59 -1.31 -9.59
C VAL A 112 -8.86 -1.39 -10.93
N GLN A 113 -8.63 -0.26 -11.59
CA GLN A 113 -7.84 -0.20 -12.82
C GLN A 113 -6.39 -0.62 -12.61
N ALA A 114 -5.84 -0.40 -11.41
CA ALA A 114 -4.48 -0.81 -11.01
C ALA A 114 -4.38 -2.27 -10.53
N GLY A 115 -5.49 -3.03 -10.53
CA GLY A 115 -5.47 -4.45 -10.20
C GLY A 115 -6.19 -4.85 -8.90
N ALA A 116 -6.80 -3.91 -8.18
CA ALA A 116 -7.65 -4.26 -7.04
C ALA A 116 -8.98 -4.90 -7.49
N SER A 117 -9.56 -5.70 -6.62
CA SER A 117 -10.90 -6.25 -6.80
C SER A 117 -11.84 -5.74 -5.71
N LEU A 118 -13.07 -5.39 -6.08
CA LEU A 118 -14.10 -5.00 -5.12
C LEU A 118 -14.55 -6.23 -4.32
N ALA A 119 -14.48 -6.13 -2.98
CA ALA A 119 -14.98 -7.17 -2.09
C ALA A 119 -16.41 -6.89 -1.65
N TRP A 120 -16.62 -5.86 -0.82
CA TRP A 120 -17.95 -5.44 -0.36
C TRP A 120 -17.96 -3.96 0.05
N ARG A 121 -19.17 -3.44 0.22
CA ARG A 121 -19.40 -2.09 0.77
C ARG A 121 -20.03 -2.22 2.15
N THR A 122 -19.60 -1.38 3.07
CA THR A 122 -20.19 -1.26 4.40
C THR A 122 -20.76 0.15 4.57
N ASP A 123 -22.00 0.23 5.03
CA ASP A 123 -22.64 1.49 5.41
C ASP A 123 -23.45 1.25 6.67
N ASN A 124 -23.02 1.85 7.77
CA ASN A 124 -23.66 1.68 9.08
C ASN A 124 -23.37 2.89 9.97
N VAL A 125 -23.87 2.83 11.20
CA VAL A 125 -23.75 3.92 12.21
C VAL A 125 -22.29 4.28 12.56
N ARG A 126 -21.32 3.41 12.26
CA ARG A 126 -19.90 3.66 12.52
C ARG A 126 -19.19 4.29 11.32
N GLY A 127 -19.85 4.38 10.17
CA GLY A 127 -19.32 4.96 8.95
C GLY A 127 -19.50 4.08 7.73
N SER A 128 -19.04 4.60 6.61
CA SER A 128 -19.06 3.91 5.32
C SER A 128 -17.64 3.58 4.86
N SER A 129 -17.48 2.42 4.27
CA SER A 129 -16.21 1.99 3.68
C SER A 129 -16.44 1.09 2.47
N VAL A 130 -15.46 1.07 1.59
CA VAL A 130 -15.37 0.10 0.48
C VAL A 130 -14.21 -0.82 0.78
N THR A 131 -14.47 -2.10 0.93
CA THR A 131 -13.43 -3.11 1.09
C THR A 131 -13.03 -3.64 -0.28
N LEU A 132 -11.74 -3.68 -0.53
CA LEU A 132 -11.13 -4.22 -1.74
C LEU A 132 -10.11 -5.30 -1.38
N TYR A 133 -9.77 -6.11 -2.37
CA TYR A 133 -8.57 -6.93 -2.37
C TYR A 133 -7.49 -6.24 -3.18
N ASP A 134 -6.27 -6.20 -2.69
CA ASP A 134 -5.12 -5.80 -3.49
C ASP A 134 -4.79 -6.87 -4.56
N PRO A 135 -3.82 -6.66 -5.46
CA PRO A 135 -3.48 -7.62 -6.51
C PRO A 135 -3.11 -9.03 -6.01
N GLU A 136 -2.71 -9.17 -4.75
CA GLU A 136 -2.38 -10.46 -4.13
C GLU A 136 -3.44 -10.98 -3.16
N GLY A 137 -4.62 -10.34 -3.14
CA GLY A 137 -5.78 -10.79 -2.36
C GLY A 137 -5.81 -10.30 -0.91
N ASN A 138 -4.98 -9.35 -0.52
CA ASN A 138 -5.03 -8.77 0.81
C ASN A 138 -6.20 -7.79 0.93
N GLU A 139 -7.02 -7.94 1.96
CA GLU A 139 -8.13 -7.05 2.25
C GLU A 139 -7.63 -5.71 2.76
N PHE A 140 -8.18 -4.63 2.21
CA PHE A 140 -8.01 -3.27 2.71
C PHE A 140 -9.27 -2.44 2.48
N CYS A 141 -9.40 -1.32 3.16
CA CYS A 141 -10.55 -0.45 3.03
C CYS A 141 -10.18 0.92 2.46
N VAL A 142 -11.05 1.47 1.63
CA VAL A 142 -11.10 2.91 1.35
C VAL A 142 -12.24 3.46 2.20
N THR A 143 -11.92 4.36 3.14
CA THR A 143 -12.86 4.76 4.18
C THR A 143 -13.46 6.14 3.94
N LEU A 144 -14.76 6.21 4.20
CA LEU A 144 -15.52 7.42 4.41
C LEU A 144 -15.73 7.53 5.93
N PHE A 145 -14.91 8.31 6.63
CA PHE A 145 -15.19 8.55 8.04
C PHE A 145 -16.50 9.30 8.20
N PRO A 146 -17.28 8.99 9.27
CA PRO A 146 -18.40 9.85 9.63
C PRO A 146 -17.90 11.27 9.85
N ALA A 147 -18.75 12.20 9.46
CA ALA A 147 -18.49 13.63 9.58
C ALA A 147 -18.24 14.05 11.03
#